data_43f186398ea01226f1b9dd307be846a3
#
_entry.id   43f186398ea01226f1b9dd307be846a3
#
_cell.length_a   1.000
_cell.length_b   1.000
_cell.length_c   1.000
_cell.angle_alpha   90.00
_cell.angle_beta   90.00
_cell.angle_gamma   90.00
#
_symmetry.space_group_name_H-M   'P 1'
#
loop_
_entity.id
_entity.type
_entity.pdbx_description
1 polymer ?
#
loop_
_entity_poly.entity_id
_entity_poly.type
_entity_poly.pdbx_seq_one_letter_code
_entity_poly.pdbx_strand_id
1 'polypeptide(L)' 'MESNARYYSRRAVEERMKAQRAITEPARTWHAKLAHDFAERATACTETAKAAVSA' A
#
# COMPACT_ATOMS: atom_id res chain seq x y z
N MET A 1 7.49 13.09 -11.33
CA MET A 1 6.45 13.01 -10.30
C MET A 1 5.94 11.58 -10.19
N GLU A 2 5.81 11.08 -8.98
CA GLU A 2 5.37 9.69 -8.75
C GLU A 2 3.86 9.57 -8.93
N SER A 3 3.40 8.52 -9.62
CA SER A 3 1.97 8.28 -9.78
C SER A 3 1.36 7.85 -8.44
N ASN A 4 0.02 7.97 -8.31
CA ASN A 4 -0.68 7.55 -7.10
C ASN A 4 -0.48 6.06 -6.84
N ALA A 5 -0.55 5.23 -7.88
CA ALA A 5 -0.33 3.78 -7.73
C ALA A 5 1.06 3.48 -7.20
N ARG A 6 2.08 4.14 -7.74
CA ARG A 6 3.45 3.98 -7.26
C ARG A 6 3.62 4.44 -5.82
N TYR A 7 3.04 5.59 -5.50
CA TYR A 7 3.09 6.11 -4.15
C TYR A 7 2.51 5.10 -3.16
N TYR A 8 1.31 4.60 -3.44
CA TYR A 8 0.66 3.64 -2.55
C TYR A 8 1.42 2.32 -2.46
N SER A 9 1.97 1.83 -3.58
CA SER A 9 2.79 0.62 -3.57
C SER A 9 4.03 0.78 -2.70
N ARG A 10 4.71 1.91 -2.83
CA ARG A 10 5.89 2.21 -2.02
C ARG A 10 5.54 2.29 -0.54
N ARG A 11 4.43 2.97 -0.23
CA ARG A 11 4.01 3.08 1.17
C ARG A 11 3.63 1.72 1.75
N ALA A 12 3.01 0.85 0.95
CA ALA A 12 2.68 -0.50 1.40
C ALA A 12 3.93 -1.29 1.79
N VAL A 13 4.98 -1.20 0.98
CA VAL A 13 6.25 -1.87 1.28
C VAL A 13 6.87 -1.30 2.55
N GLU A 14 6.88 0.03 2.68
CA GLU A 14 7.45 0.69 3.87
C GLU A 14 6.74 0.25 5.15
N GLU A 15 5.41 0.22 5.12
CA GLU A 15 4.65 -0.18 6.31
C GLU A 15 4.81 -1.66 6.61
N ARG A 16 4.95 -2.50 5.59
CA ARG A 16 5.21 -3.93 5.79
C ARG A 16 6.55 -4.14 6.48
N MET A 17 7.57 -3.40 6.07
CA MET A 17 8.87 -3.47 6.71
C MET A 17 8.82 -3.01 8.16
N LYS A 18 8.06 -1.94 8.43
CA LYS A 18 7.86 -1.47 9.79
C LYS A 18 7.15 -2.53 10.65
N ALA A 19 6.17 -3.22 10.08
CA ALA A 19 5.47 -4.29 10.78
C ALA A 19 6.43 -5.41 11.16
N GLN A 20 7.34 -5.78 10.25
CA GLN A 20 8.32 -6.83 10.51
C GLN A 20 9.32 -6.43 11.60
N ARG A 21 9.64 -5.15 11.70
CA ARG A 21 10.60 -4.63 12.68
C ARG A 21 9.97 -4.24 14.00
N ALA A 22 8.66 -4.15 14.06
CA ALA A 22 7.97 -3.73 15.27
C ALA A 22 8.17 -4.75 16.39
N ILE A 23 8.43 -4.25 17.60
CA ILE A 23 8.69 -5.09 18.76
C ILE A 23 7.42 -5.49 19.46
N THR A 24 6.41 -4.60 19.45
CA THR A 24 5.16 -4.86 20.14
C THR A 24 4.08 -5.36 19.20
N GLU A 25 3.16 -6.16 19.73
CA GLU A 25 2.04 -6.66 18.94
C GLU A 25 1.12 -5.56 18.41
N PRO A 26 0.74 -4.55 19.22
CA PRO A 26 -0.08 -3.46 18.70
C PRO A 26 0.57 -2.71 17.54
N ALA A 27 1.89 -2.49 17.60
CA ALA A 27 2.60 -1.82 16.52
C ALA A 27 2.64 -2.67 15.25
N ARG A 28 2.86 -3.98 15.40
CA ARG A 28 2.83 -4.90 14.26
C ARG A 28 1.49 -4.88 13.58
N THR A 29 0.42 -4.99 14.36
CA THR A 29 -0.94 -5.00 13.84
C THR A 29 -1.26 -3.70 13.12
N TRP A 30 -0.87 -2.57 13.70
CA TRP A 30 -1.10 -1.25 13.11
C TRP A 30 -0.41 -1.11 11.75
N HIS A 31 0.89 -1.43 11.70
CA HIS A 31 1.65 -1.29 10.46
C HIS A 31 1.20 -2.30 9.40
N ALA A 32 0.84 -3.52 9.81
CA ALA A 32 0.32 -4.52 8.88
C ALA A 32 -1.00 -4.05 8.27
N LYS A 33 -1.87 -3.44 9.05
CA LYS A 33 -3.13 -2.90 8.56
C LYS A 33 -2.88 -1.76 7.56
N LEU A 34 -1.96 -0.85 7.88
CA LEU A 34 -1.60 0.24 6.98
C LEU A 34 -1.03 -0.30 5.66
N ALA A 35 -0.17 -1.32 5.75
CA ALA A 35 0.39 -1.94 4.55
C ALA A 35 -0.70 -2.51 3.66
N HIS A 36 -1.67 -3.19 4.25
CA HIS A 36 -2.80 -3.77 3.53
C HIS A 36 -3.64 -2.67 2.87
N ASP A 37 -3.96 -1.61 3.63
CA ASP A 37 -4.77 -0.50 3.12
C ASP A 37 -4.08 0.19 1.94
N PHE A 38 -2.78 0.44 2.04
CA PHE A 38 -2.03 1.05 0.93
C PHE A 38 -1.98 0.12 -0.28
N ALA A 39 -1.79 -1.18 -0.06
CA ALA A 39 -1.78 -2.16 -1.15
C ALA A 39 -3.12 -2.19 -1.89
N GLU A 40 -4.22 -2.13 -1.16
CA GLU A 40 -5.55 -2.07 -1.77
C GLU A 40 -5.72 -0.80 -2.60
N ARG A 41 -5.26 0.34 -2.09
CA ARG A 41 -5.33 1.60 -2.83
C ARG A 41 -4.49 1.55 -4.10
N ALA A 42 -3.32 0.92 -4.05
CA ALA A 42 -2.47 0.75 -5.22
C ALA A 42 -3.18 -0.08 -6.28
N THR A 43 -3.80 -1.17 -5.89
CA THR A 43 -4.56 -2.04 -6.80
C THR A 43 -5.72 -1.28 -7.42
N ALA A 44 -6.48 -0.53 -6.62
CA ALA A 44 -7.60 0.25 -7.11
C ALA A 44 -7.17 1.29 -8.13
N CYS A 45 -6.06 1.97 -7.88
CA CYS A 45 -5.51 2.96 -8.82
C CYS A 45 -5.11 2.30 -10.14
N THR A 46 -4.48 1.13 -10.08
CA THR A 46 -4.06 0.40 -11.27
C THR A 46 -5.27 -0.06 -12.08
N GLU A 47 -6.29 -0.58 -11.43
CA GLU A 47 -7.50 -1.03 -12.10
C GLU A 47 -8.24 0.13 -12.76
N THR A 48 -8.32 1.27 -12.08
CA THR A 48 -8.93 2.48 -12.65
C THR A 48 -8.19 2.93 -13.90
N ALA A 49 -6.86 2.91 -13.86
CA ALA A 49 -6.05 3.29 -15.01
C ALA A 49 -6.27 2.33 -16.18
N LYS A 50 -6.35 1.03 -15.91
CA LYS A 50 -6.63 0.03 -16.95
C LYS A 50 -8.00 0.24 -17.57
N ALA A 51 -9.02 0.50 -16.76
CA ALA A 51 -10.37 0.75 -17.24
C ALA A 51 -10.39 1.98 -18.15
N ALA A 52 -9.69 3.05 -17.77
CA ALA A 52 -9.61 4.27 -18.56
C ALA A 52 -8.93 4.02 -19.92
N VAL A 53 -7.91 3.18 -19.95
CA VAL A 53 -7.20 2.85 -21.19
C VAL A 53 -8.05 1.93 -22.06
N SER A 54 -8.80 1.03 -21.45
CA SER A 54 -9.63 0.07 -22.18
C SER A 54 -10.90 0.67 -22.76
N ALA A 55 -11.31 1.78 -22.23
CA ALA A 55 -12.48 2.50 -22.74
C ALA A 55 -12.11 3.32 -23.99
#